data_d543789912ab17698a7078e24515ff2e
#
_entry.id   d543789912ab17698a7078e24515ff2e
#
_cell.length_a   1.000
_cell.length_b   1.000
_cell.length_c   1.000
_cell.angle_alpha   90.00
_cell.angle_beta   90.00
_cell.angle_gamma   90.00
#
_symmetry.space_group_name_H-M   'P 1'
#
loop_
_entity.id
_entity.type
_entity.pdbx_description
1 polymer ?
#
loop_
_entity_poly.entity_id
_entity_poly.type
_entity_poly.pdbx_seq_one_letter_code
_entity_poly.pdbx_strand_id
1 'polypeptide(L)'
;MASPEGNEGGIVMRAAGAGAGAARTPPASGGKRIEVPIKKAGGGVEEKLHTWPFLVRNEFLMSLLVIIVLTVWSLLLNAPLEQPSNPTRTPNPSKAPWYFLGLQEMLVFFDPWYAGVVLPSFIIVGLMLIPYLDINPKGNGYYTLKERFFEIMAFFVGFHILWVSFIIIGTFFRGPGWNWFWPGQVWDPHLVEALTNVDLPYMFGFRDYLASALFGLFLIGGYFVVGYAALYFWIRSRPAGDPWSAFPGGGPEILQKWGPVRFGITGFLLIAMAGVFIKMALRHALNIKYILVTPWINI
;
A
#
# COMPACT_ATOMS: atom_id res chain seq x y z
N MET A 1 -15.03 -18.78 -62.02
CA MET A 1 -16.28 -18.45 -61.30
C MET A 1 -16.58 -19.58 -60.35
N ALA A 2 -16.21 -19.46 -59.07
CA ALA A 2 -16.72 -20.24 -57.97
C ALA A 2 -16.26 -19.52 -56.68
N SER A 3 -17.21 -18.93 -55.95
CA SER A 3 -16.99 -18.30 -54.64
C SER A 3 -16.84 -19.38 -53.59
N PRO A 4 -15.98 -19.21 -52.58
CA PRO A 4 -16.02 -20.06 -51.40
C PRO A 4 -16.95 -19.45 -50.35
N GLU A 5 -17.93 -20.22 -49.95
CA GLU A 5 -18.81 -19.95 -48.81
C GLU A 5 -18.02 -19.95 -47.48
N GLY A 6 -18.22 -18.92 -46.71
CA GLY A 6 -17.64 -18.79 -45.39
C GLY A 6 -18.36 -19.66 -44.37
N ASN A 7 -17.59 -20.50 -43.70
CA ASN A 7 -18.05 -21.32 -42.59
C ASN A 7 -18.02 -20.47 -41.30
N GLU A 8 -19.18 -19.95 -40.89
CA GLU A 8 -19.36 -19.27 -39.59
C GLU A 8 -19.52 -20.32 -38.47
N GLY A 9 -18.41 -20.76 -37.95
CA GLY A 9 -18.38 -21.58 -36.74
C GLY A 9 -18.60 -20.74 -35.46
N GLY A 10 -19.83 -20.67 -34.98
CA GLY A 10 -20.13 -20.07 -33.69
C GLY A 10 -19.52 -20.88 -32.55
N ILE A 11 -18.63 -20.27 -31.79
CA ILE A 11 -18.02 -20.89 -30.60
C ILE A 11 -18.98 -20.69 -29.41
N VAL A 12 -19.64 -21.78 -29.02
CA VAL A 12 -20.39 -21.85 -27.75
C VAL A 12 -19.37 -22.01 -26.60
N MET A 13 -19.14 -20.98 -25.82
CA MET A 13 -18.37 -21.12 -24.58
C MET A 13 -19.14 -21.95 -23.55
N ARG A 14 -18.68 -23.15 -23.36
CA ARG A 14 -19.05 -24.01 -22.23
C ARG A 14 -18.18 -23.61 -21.05
N ALA A 15 -18.77 -22.98 -20.03
CA ALA A 15 -18.12 -22.77 -18.74
C ALA A 15 -17.80 -24.16 -18.15
N ALA A 16 -16.52 -24.45 -17.92
CA ALA A 16 -16.09 -25.63 -17.18
C ALA A 16 -16.49 -25.42 -15.72
N GLY A 17 -17.68 -25.90 -15.35
CA GLY A 17 -18.15 -25.96 -13.98
C GLY A 17 -17.60 -27.21 -13.33
N ALA A 18 -16.98 -27.05 -12.17
CA ALA A 18 -16.77 -28.13 -11.23
C ALA A 18 -18.13 -28.69 -10.81
N GLY A 19 -18.28 -30.01 -10.83
CA GLY A 19 -19.52 -30.68 -10.54
C GLY A 19 -19.99 -30.48 -9.12
N ALA A 20 -21.25 -30.08 -9.01
CA ALA A 20 -22.12 -30.34 -7.87
C ALA A 20 -23.57 -30.18 -8.33
N GLY A 21 -24.34 -31.21 -8.11
CA GLY A 21 -25.78 -31.32 -7.99
C GLY A 21 -26.70 -30.49 -8.88
N ALA A 22 -27.36 -31.15 -9.82
CA ALA A 22 -28.40 -30.56 -10.66
C ALA A 22 -29.60 -30.06 -9.84
N ALA A 23 -29.64 -28.75 -9.58
CA ALA A 23 -30.88 -28.05 -9.26
C ALA A 23 -31.47 -27.54 -10.60
N ARG A 24 -32.63 -28.07 -10.99
CA ARG A 24 -33.38 -27.59 -12.13
C ARG A 24 -33.78 -26.13 -11.93
N THR A 25 -33.15 -25.23 -12.66
CA THR A 25 -33.61 -23.84 -12.78
C THR A 25 -34.91 -23.79 -13.58
N PRO A 26 -35.93 -23.04 -13.14
CA PRO A 26 -37.14 -22.84 -13.93
C PRO A 26 -36.82 -22.12 -15.24
N PRO A 27 -37.61 -22.32 -16.31
CA PRO A 27 -37.34 -21.71 -17.60
C PRO A 27 -37.47 -20.19 -17.47
N ALA A 28 -36.40 -19.51 -17.77
CA ALA A 28 -36.36 -18.05 -17.83
C ALA A 28 -37.34 -17.59 -18.94
N SER A 29 -38.26 -16.69 -18.61
CA SER A 29 -39.13 -15.99 -19.52
C SER A 29 -38.32 -15.42 -20.68
N GLY A 30 -38.81 -15.58 -21.91
CA GLY A 30 -38.14 -15.37 -23.20
C GLY A 30 -37.62 -13.97 -23.49
N GLY A 31 -36.61 -13.53 -22.72
CA GLY A 31 -35.76 -12.41 -23.07
C GLY A 31 -34.72 -12.89 -24.10
N LYS A 32 -34.72 -12.33 -25.31
CA LYS A 32 -33.65 -12.54 -26.28
C LYS A 32 -32.30 -12.37 -25.60
N ARG A 33 -31.51 -13.43 -25.54
CA ARG A 33 -30.08 -13.29 -25.17
C ARG A 33 -29.43 -12.39 -26.21
N ILE A 34 -28.94 -11.25 -25.74
CA ILE A 34 -28.12 -10.39 -26.59
C ILE A 34 -26.75 -11.08 -26.67
N GLU A 35 -26.53 -11.80 -27.76
CA GLU A 35 -25.19 -12.32 -28.09
C GLU A 35 -24.36 -11.14 -28.58
N VAL A 36 -23.39 -10.73 -27.80
CA VAL A 36 -22.42 -9.72 -28.20
C VAL A 36 -21.31 -10.41 -28.97
N PRO A 37 -21.11 -10.07 -30.27
CA PRO A 37 -20.03 -10.67 -31.04
C PRO A 37 -18.67 -10.31 -30.44
N ILE A 38 -17.92 -11.31 -30.02
CA ILE A 38 -16.57 -11.16 -29.50
C ILE A 38 -15.63 -10.90 -30.67
N LYS A 39 -15.19 -9.65 -30.82
CA LYS A 39 -14.23 -9.29 -31.86
C LYS A 39 -12.82 -9.64 -31.34
N LYS A 40 -12.16 -10.59 -32.02
CA LYS A 40 -10.75 -10.90 -31.75
C LYS A 40 -9.88 -9.72 -32.17
N ALA A 41 -9.29 -9.01 -31.22
CA ALA A 41 -8.26 -8.04 -31.49
C ALA A 41 -6.90 -8.67 -31.11
N GLY A 42 -6.04 -8.88 -32.09
CA GLY A 42 -4.62 -9.18 -31.86
C GLY A 42 -4.30 -10.37 -30.97
N GLY A 43 -4.87 -11.56 -31.21
CA GLY A 43 -4.41 -12.81 -30.59
C GLY A 43 -4.93 -13.13 -29.18
N GLY A 44 -5.69 -12.26 -28.54
CA GLY A 44 -6.33 -12.48 -27.22
C GLY A 44 -7.86 -12.37 -27.31
N VAL A 45 -8.57 -13.17 -26.54
CA VAL A 45 -10.02 -13.02 -26.36
C VAL A 45 -10.22 -11.89 -25.35
N GLU A 46 -10.70 -10.72 -25.81
CA GLU A 46 -11.17 -9.68 -24.90
C GLU A 46 -12.50 -10.11 -24.29
N GLU A 47 -12.47 -10.50 -23.02
CA GLU A 47 -13.67 -10.79 -22.26
C GLU A 47 -14.29 -9.46 -21.79
N LYS A 48 -15.37 -9.02 -22.45
CA LYS A 48 -16.10 -7.80 -22.08
C LYS A 48 -17.29 -8.20 -21.21
N LEU A 49 -17.31 -7.68 -20.00
CA LEU A 49 -18.46 -7.82 -19.10
C LEU A 49 -19.37 -6.60 -19.24
N HIS A 50 -20.67 -6.84 -19.39
CA HIS A 50 -21.66 -5.76 -19.32
C HIS A 50 -21.76 -5.27 -17.87
N THR A 51 -21.57 -3.96 -17.67
CA THR A 51 -21.74 -3.32 -16.35
C THR A 51 -23.20 -3.41 -15.89
N TRP A 52 -24.14 -3.14 -16.77
CA TRP A 52 -25.56 -3.25 -16.50
C TRP A 52 -26.16 -4.49 -17.18
N PRO A 53 -26.98 -5.33 -16.51
CA PRO A 53 -27.32 -5.29 -15.06
C PRO A 53 -26.37 -6.09 -14.15
N PHE A 54 -25.36 -6.78 -14.69
CA PHE A 54 -24.65 -7.84 -13.98
C PHE A 54 -23.71 -7.31 -12.87
N LEU A 55 -22.81 -6.41 -13.22
CA LEU A 55 -21.88 -5.82 -12.24
C LEU A 55 -22.63 -4.95 -11.24
N VAL A 56 -23.51 -4.07 -11.72
CA VAL A 56 -24.30 -3.16 -10.86
C VAL A 56 -25.13 -3.94 -9.83
N ARG A 57 -25.72 -5.07 -10.23
CA ARG A 57 -26.45 -5.92 -9.29
C ARG A 57 -25.54 -6.49 -8.20
N ASN A 58 -24.36 -6.96 -8.56
CA ASN A 58 -23.41 -7.51 -7.59
C ASN A 58 -22.92 -6.43 -6.63
N GLU A 59 -22.57 -5.26 -7.14
CA GLU A 59 -22.15 -4.10 -6.34
C GLU A 59 -23.25 -3.64 -5.40
N PHE A 60 -24.51 -3.59 -5.88
CA PHE A 60 -25.67 -3.24 -5.06
C PHE A 60 -25.88 -4.26 -3.93
N LEU A 61 -25.82 -5.56 -4.22
CA LEU A 61 -25.97 -6.60 -3.21
C LEU A 61 -24.84 -6.54 -2.16
N MET A 62 -23.60 -6.30 -2.59
CA MET A 62 -22.47 -6.12 -1.68
C MET A 62 -22.63 -4.86 -0.81
N SER A 63 -23.05 -3.75 -1.41
CA SER A 63 -23.33 -2.52 -0.67
C SER A 63 -24.41 -2.72 0.39
N LEU A 64 -25.50 -3.42 0.04
CA LEU A 64 -26.57 -3.76 0.97
C LEU A 64 -26.06 -4.64 2.12
N LEU A 65 -25.27 -5.66 1.80
CA LEU A 65 -24.66 -6.53 2.81
C LEU A 65 -23.79 -5.73 3.78
N VAL A 66 -22.92 -4.87 3.26
CA VAL A 66 -22.03 -4.02 4.08
C VAL A 66 -22.85 -3.09 4.97
N ILE A 67 -23.90 -2.44 4.46
CA ILE A 67 -24.77 -1.57 5.25
C ILE A 67 -25.43 -2.36 6.39
N ILE A 68 -25.96 -3.55 6.12
CA ILE A 68 -26.56 -4.41 7.15
C ILE A 68 -25.53 -4.77 8.22
N VAL A 69 -24.34 -5.24 7.81
CA VAL A 69 -23.27 -5.62 8.74
C VAL A 69 -22.86 -4.43 9.61
N LEU A 70 -22.64 -3.26 9.01
CA LEU A 70 -22.25 -2.06 9.75
C LEU A 70 -23.36 -1.56 10.68
N THR A 71 -24.62 -1.66 10.27
CA THR A 71 -25.75 -1.29 11.12
C THR A 71 -25.86 -2.22 12.33
N VAL A 72 -25.78 -3.54 12.12
CA VAL A 72 -25.78 -4.51 13.21
C VAL A 72 -24.59 -4.27 14.15
N TRP A 73 -23.40 -4.05 13.58
CA TRP A 73 -22.20 -3.71 14.36
C TRP A 73 -22.40 -2.46 15.23
N SER A 74 -22.94 -1.39 14.65
CA SER A 74 -23.16 -0.13 15.37
C SER A 74 -24.22 -0.25 16.49
N LEU A 75 -25.16 -1.19 16.38
CA LEU A 75 -26.14 -1.47 17.43
C LEU A 75 -25.58 -2.35 18.55
N LEU A 76 -24.64 -3.24 18.24
CA LEU A 76 -24.07 -4.18 19.20
C LEU A 76 -22.87 -3.63 19.96
N LEU A 77 -22.09 -2.72 19.36
CA LEU A 77 -20.88 -2.17 19.95
C LEU A 77 -21.00 -0.67 20.15
N ASN A 78 -20.88 -0.25 21.40
CA ASN A 78 -20.84 1.16 21.74
C ASN A 78 -19.54 1.80 21.26
N ALA A 79 -19.64 2.98 20.64
CA ALA A 79 -18.46 3.80 20.35
C ALA A 79 -17.82 4.27 21.66
N PRO A 80 -16.49 4.21 21.81
CA PRO A 80 -15.80 4.77 22.97
C PRO A 80 -15.94 6.31 22.92
N LEU A 81 -16.82 6.84 23.76
CA LEU A 81 -17.01 8.27 23.88
C LEU A 81 -16.04 8.84 24.94
N GLU A 82 -15.42 9.95 24.60
CA GLU A 82 -14.66 10.74 25.56
C GLU A 82 -15.58 11.61 26.44
N GLN A 83 -14.98 12.29 27.42
CA GLN A 83 -15.72 13.24 28.27
C GLN A 83 -16.30 14.38 27.41
N PRO A 84 -17.39 15.05 27.88
CA PRO A 84 -17.94 16.22 27.20
C PRO A 84 -16.88 17.27 26.92
N SER A 85 -16.99 17.93 25.76
CA SER A 85 -16.03 18.95 25.32
C SER A 85 -15.85 20.05 26.38
N ASN A 86 -14.61 20.27 26.76
CA ASN A 86 -14.22 21.35 27.67
C ASN A 86 -13.17 22.22 26.96
N PRO A 87 -13.47 23.51 26.65
CA PRO A 87 -12.55 24.37 25.94
C PRO A 87 -11.26 24.71 26.72
N THR A 88 -11.27 24.48 28.04
CA THR A 88 -10.10 24.75 28.90
C THR A 88 -9.18 23.52 29.06
N ARG A 89 -9.58 22.35 28.59
CA ARG A 89 -8.83 21.10 28.80
C ARG A 89 -8.75 20.27 27.52
N THR A 90 -7.54 20.01 27.06
CA THR A 90 -7.29 19.09 25.94
C THR A 90 -7.19 17.66 26.47
N PRO A 91 -7.84 16.67 25.82
CA PRO A 91 -7.68 15.26 26.15
C PRO A 91 -6.21 14.82 26.04
N ASN A 92 -5.75 13.96 26.92
CA ASN A 92 -4.42 13.38 26.87
C ASN A 92 -4.49 11.86 27.09
N PRO A 93 -4.24 11.02 26.07
CA PRO A 93 -3.78 11.38 24.73
C PRO A 93 -4.91 11.95 23.83
N SER A 94 -4.58 12.94 22.99
CA SER A 94 -5.49 13.43 21.94
C SER A 94 -5.27 12.61 20.67
N LYS A 95 -6.14 11.63 20.43
CA LYS A 95 -6.04 10.73 19.26
C LYS A 95 -6.88 11.25 18.10
N ALA A 96 -6.29 11.29 16.91
CA ALA A 96 -7.02 11.54 15.67
C ALA A 96 -7.99 10.39 15.37
N PRO A 97 -9.01 10.60 14.49
CA PRO A 97 -9.80 9.50 13.95
C PRO A 97 -8.92 8.41 13.35
N TRP A 98 -9.37 7.16 13.42
CA TRP A 98 -8.57 5.98 13.08
C TRP A 98 -7.84 6.07 11.71
N TYR A 99 -8.44 6.69 10.71
CA TYR A 99 -7.86 6.82 9.38
C TYR A 99 -6.71 7.85 9.30
N PHE A 100 -6.67 8.84 10.20
CA PHE A 100 -5.54 9.77 10.34
C PHE A 100 -4.51 9.33 11.37
N LEU A 101 -4.82 8.31 12.15
CA LEU A 101 -3.95 7.86 13.22
C LEU A 101 -2.59 7.36 12.71
N GLY A 102 -2.56 6.80 11.50
CA GLY A 102 -1.32 6.44 10.83
C GLY A 102 -0.40 7.65 10.57
N LEU A 103 -0.97 8.79 10.13
CA LEU A 103 -0.21 10.04 9.98
C LEU A 103 0.26 10.58 11.33
N GLN A 104 -0.60 10.54 12.33
CA GLN A 104 -0.25 10.98 13.68
C GLN A 104 0.89 10.12 14.27
N GLU A 105 0.88 8.81 14.04
CA GLU A 105 1.98 7.95 14.47
C GLU A 105 3.28 8.23 13.70
N MET A 106 3.21 8.60 12.42
CA MET A 106 4.41 8.99 11.66
C MET A 106 5.12 10.22 12.23
N LEU A 107 4.41 11.12 12.93
CA LEU A 107 5.00 12.28 13.62
C LEU A 107 5.94 11.89 14.76
N VAL A 108 5.86 10.66 15.27
CA VAL A 108 6.82 10.15 16.28
C VAL A 108 8.19 9.93 15.65
N PHE A 109 8.23 9.59 14.37
CA PHE A 109 9.45 9.18 13.66
C PHE A 109 10.05 10.29 12.81
N PHE A 110 9.23 11.20 12.32
CA PHE A 110 9.60 12.25 11.37
C PHE A 110 9.12 13.61 11.82
N ASP A 111 9.76 14.65 11.31
CA ASP A 111 9.31 16.03 11.45
C ASP A 111 7.90 16.22 10.86
N PRO A 112 7.05 17.10 11.42
CA PRO A 112 5.69 17.34 10.93
C PRO A 112 5.61 17.65 9.43
N TRP A 113 6.58 18.40 8.90
CA TRP A 113 6.64 18.69 7.47
C TRP A 113 6.89 17.42 6.63
N TYR A 114 7.83 16.59 7.07
CA TYR A 114 8.15 15.36 6.37
C TYR A 114 7.02 14.32 6.48
N ALA A 115 6.47 14.10 7.69
CA ALA A 115 5.39 13.17 7.93
C ALA A 115 4.06 13.60 7.31
N GLY A 116 3.72 14.90 7.39
CA GLY A 116 2.41 15.41 6.96
C GLY A 116 2.32 15.81 5.48
N VAL A 117 3.45 16.14 4.85
CA VAL A 117 3.46 16.60 3.45
C VAL A 117 4.26 15.67 2.55
N VAL A 118 5.54 15.43 2.87
CA VAL A 118 6.45 14.71 1.96
C VAL A 118 6.04 13.25 1.78
N LEU A 119 5.86 12.50 2.87
CA LEU A 119 5.47 11.08 2.81
C LEU A 119 4.09 10.87 2.18
N PRO A 120 3.03 11.61 2.55
CA PRO A 120 1.74 11.51 1.86
C PRO A 120 1.83 11.86 0.37
N SER A 121 2.66 12.84 -0.01
CA SER A 121 2.90 13.17 -1.41
C SER A 121 3.56 12.02 -2.17
N PHE A 122 4.50 11.31 -1.56
CA PHE A 122 5.09 10.10 -2.17
C PHE A 122 4.05 9.01 -2.40
N ILE A 123 3.11 8.82 -1.48
CA ILE A 123 2.02 7.85 -1.64
C ILE A 123 1.12 8.26 -2.82
N ILE A 124 0.65 9.51 -2.84
CA ILE A 124 -0.27 10.02 -3.87
C ILE A 124 0.41 9.96 -5.25
N VAL A 125 1.60 10.55 -5.37
CA VAL A 125 2.35 10.58 -6.63
C VAL A 125 2.75 9.16 -7.05
N GLY A 126 3.16 8.32 -6.11
CA GLY A 126 3.48 6.92 -6.37
C GLY A 126 2.30 6.15 -6.98
N LEU A 127 1.10 6.32 -6.44
CA LEU A 127 -0.13 5.71 -6.98
C LEU A 127 -0.46 6.25 -8.38
N MET A 128 -0.29 7.56 -8.61
CA MET A 128 -0.49 8.16 -9.93
C MET A 128 0.51 7.67 -10.98
N LEU A 129 1.71 7.27 -10.56
CA LEU A 129 2.77 6.79 -11.43
C LEU A 129 2.65 5.31 -11.81
N ILE A 130 1.84 4.52 -11.12
CA ILE A 130 1.70 3.07 -11.38
C ILE A 130 1.48 2.75 -12.86
N PRO A 131 0.54 3.40 -13.60
CA PRO A 131 0.31 3.08 -15.01
C PRO A 131 1.53 3.32 -15.91
N TYR A 132 2.46 4.18 -15.50
CA TYR A 132 3.66 4.54 -16.24
C TYR A 132 4.88 3.70 -15.86
N LEU A 133 4.91 3.20 -14.62
CA LEU A 133 6.01 2.40 -14.08
C LEU A 133 5.80 0.91 -14.32
N ASP A 134 4.55 0.47 -14.38
CA ASP A 134 4.21 -0.93 -14.61
C ASP A 134 4.52 -1.34 -16.07
N ILE A 135 5.44 -2.28 -16.20
CA ILE A 135 5.84 -2.86 -17.49
C ILE A 135 5.37 -4.31 -17.64
N ASN A 136 4.69 -4.85 -16.64
CA ASN A 136 4.28 -6.24 -16.61
C ASN A 136 3.10 -6.47 -17.56
N PRO A 137 3.29 -7.23 -18.66
CA PRO A 137 2.22 -7.49 -19.61
C PRO A 137 1.22 -8.55 -19.14
N LYS A 138 1.53 -9.25 -18.05
CA LYS A 138 0.68 -10.31 -17.51
C LYS A 138 -0.44 -9.71 -16.69
N GLY A 139 -1.54 -10.43 -16.60
CA GLY A 139 -2.71 -10.05 -15.84
C GLY A 139 -3.91 -9.76 -16.75
N ASN A 140 -5.08 -10.13 -16.28
CA ASN A 140 -6.34 -10.06 -17.00
C ASN A 140 -7.45 -9.37 -16.19
N GLY A 141 -7.08 -8.58 -15.19
CA GLY A 141 -8.01 -7.94 -14.28
C GLY A 141 -8.40 -8.75 -13.04
N TYR A 142 -8.04 -10.03 -12.99
CA TYR A 142 -8.19 -10.84 -11.79
C TYR A 142 -7.00 -10.67 -10.85
N TYR A 143 -7.22 -10.89 -9.54
CA TYR A 143 -6.18 -10.82 -8.53
C TYR A 143 -5.32 -12.09 -8.56
N THR A 144 -4.27 -12.08 -9.40
CA THR A 144 -3.39 -13.24 -9.63
C THR A 144 -2.02 -13.03 -9.00
N LEU A 145 -1.77 -13.70 -7.87
CA LEU A 145 -0.52 -13.55 -7.12
C LEU A 145 0.72 -13.95 -7.93
N LYS A 146 0.64 -15.01 -8.74
CA LYS A 146 1.79 -15.50 -9.52
C LYS A 146 2.18 -14.55 -10.65
N GLU A 147 1.21 -13.91 -11.28
CA GLU A 147 1.46 -13.04 -12.44
C GLU A 147 1.82 -11.61 -12.03
N ARG A 148 1.31 -11.16 -10.86
CA ARG A 148 1.43 -9.80 -10.33
C ARG A 148 2.07 -9.76 -8.94
N PHE A 149 3.03 -10.68 -8.70
CA PHE A 149 3.61 -10.86 -7.36
C PHE A 149 4.27 -9.59 -6.83
N PHE A 150 5.08 -8.90 -7.64
CA PHE A 150 5.81 -7.72 -7.20
C PHE A 150 4.85 -6.57 -6.82
N GLU A 151 3.87 -6.29 -7.66
CA GLU A 151 2.91 -5.22 -7.46
C GLU A 151 2.04 -5.49 -6.22
N ILE A 152 1.58 -6.74 -6.07
CA ILE A 152 0.79 -7.16 -4.92
C ILE A 152 1.62 -7.08 -3.63
N MET A 153 2.87 -7.55 -3.64
CA MET A 153 3.74 -7.48 -2.46
C MET A 153 4.13 -6.06 -2.10
N ALA A 154 4.42 -5.20 -3.07
CA ALA A 154 4.71 -3.79 -2.82
C ALA A 154 3.53 -3.09 -2.13
N PHE A 155 2.31 -3.32 -2.61
CA PHE A 155 1.10 -2.80 -1.97
C PHE A 155 0.85 -3.42 -0.60
N PHE A 156 1.01 -4.74 -0.46
CA PHE A 156 0.80 -5.44 0.80
C PHE A 156 1.76 -4.95 1.89
N VAL A 157 3.04 -4.78 1.58
CA VAL A 157 4.04 -4.26 2.53
C VAL A 157 3.77 -2.81 2.86
N GLY A 158 3.50 -1.95 1.87
CA GLY A 158 3.27 -0.52 2.09
C GLY A 158 1.97 -0.22 2.83
N PHE A 159 0.88 -0.87 2.46
CA PHE A 159 -0.43 -0.60 3.05
C PHE A 159 -0.72 -1.52 4.24
N HIS A 160 -0.78 -2.84 4.05
CA HIS A 160 -1.23 -3.74 5.11
C HIS A 160 -0.21 -3.89 6.25
N ILE A 161 1.08 -3.98 5.93
CA ILE A 161 2.09 -4.10 6.97
C ILE A 161 2.42 -2.73 7.55
N LEU A 162 2.86 -1.77 6.75
CA LEU A 162 3.37 -0.50 7.26
C LEU A 162 2.25 0.42 7.76
N TRP A 163 1.30 0.77 6.89
CA TRP A 163 0.26 1.74 7.23
C TRP A 163 -0.70 1.24 8.32
N VAL A 164 -1.17 0.00 8.19
CA VAL A 164 -2.07 -0.60 9.20
C VAL A 164 -1.35 -0.80 10.53
N SER A 165 -0.03 -1.09 10.53
CA SER A 165 0.75 -1.14 11.77
C SER A 165 0.78 0.20 12.50
N PHE A 166 0.92 1.32 11.79
CA PHE A 166 0.83 2.64 12.40
C PHE A 166 -0.53 2.90 13.03
N ILE A 167 -1.61 2.51 12.37
CA ILE A 167 -2.96 2.63 12.93
C ILE A 167 -3.09 1.79 14.21
N ILE A 168 -2.64 0.54 14.18
CA ILE A 168 -2.69 -0.36 15.33
C ILE A 168 -1.85 0.19 16.49
N ILE A 169 -0.62 0.63 16.23
CA ILE A 169 0.26 1.21 17.25
C ILE A 169 -0.39 2.47 17.85
N GLY A 170 -0.84 3.39 17.02
CA GLY A 170 -1.48 4.62 17.48
C GLY A 170 -2.77 4.38 18.26
N THR A 171 -3.54 3.33 17.91
CA THR A 171 -4.80 2.99 18.58
C THR A 171 -4.57 2.34 19.94
N PHE A 172 -3.70 1.32 20.01
CA PHE A 172 -3.63 0.41 21.15
C PHE A 172 -2.40 0.61 22.03
N PHE A 173 -1.31 1.19 21.49
CA PHE A 173 -0.02 1.27 22.18
C PHE A 173 0.38 2.70 22.57
N ARG A 174 -0.44 3.71 22.30
CA ARG A 174 -0.17 5.09 22.66
C ARG A 174 -1.10 5.59 23.75
N GLY A 175 -0.47 6.18 24.79
CA GLY A 175 -1.14 6.80 25.93
C GLY A 175 -0.72 8.26 26.14
N PRO A 176 -0.82 8.80 27.37
CA PRO A 176 -0.51 10.18 27.69
C PRO A 176 0.87 10.61 27.20
N GLY A 177 0.96 11.83 26.64
CA GLY A 177 2.18 12.33 26.03
C GLY A 177 2.64 11.58 24.79
N TRP A 178 1.79 10.76 24.18
CA TRP A 178 2.10 9.88 23.06
C TRP A 178 3.19 8.85 23.36
N ASN A 179 3.35 8.51 24.67
CA ASN A 179 4.29 7.49 25.12
C ASN A 179 3.78 6.09 24.84
N TRP A 180 4.69 5.12 24.90
CA TRP A 180 4.37 3.71 24.67
C TRP A 180 3.75 3.10 25.92
N PHE A 181 2.59 2.46 25.75
CA PHE A 181 1.90 1.69 26.79
C PHE A 181 1.44 0.36 26.22
N TRP A 182 1.49 -0.68 27.03
CA TRP A 182 0.96 -1.97 26.63
C TRP A 182 -0.56 -1.99 26.77
N PRO A 183 -1.28 -2.72 25.88
CA PRO A 183 -2.73 -2.86 25.99
C PRO A 183 -3.14 -3.39 27.37
N GLY A 184 -4.08 -2.69 28.02
CA GLY A 184 -4.51 -3.03 29.38
C GLY A 184 -3.70 -2.40 30.52
N GLN A 185 -2.60 -1.71 30.22
CA GLN A 185 -1.86 -0.95 31.23
C GLN A 185 -2.66 0.29 31.63
N VAL A 186 -2.81 0.48 32.94
CA VAL A 186 -3.46 1.68 33.49
C VAL A 186 -2.45 2.82 33.47
N TRP A 187 -2.88 3.99 33.01
CA TRP A 187 -2.08 5.21 33.00
C TRP A 187 -2.80 6.38 33.69
N ASP A 188 -1.99 7.32 34.21
CA ASP A 188 -2.49 8.61 34.70
C ASP A 188 -2.36 9.67 33.58
N PRO A 189 -3.46 10.30 33.13
CA PRO A 189 -3.42 11.36 32.12
C PRO A 189 -2.60 12.60 32.55
N HIS A 190 -2.32 12.75 33.83
CA HIS A 190 -1.57 13.88 34.37
C HIS A 190 -0.06 13.61 34.46
N LEU A 191 0.34 12.34 34.42
CA LEU A 191 1.75 11.96 34.47
C LEU A 191 2.32 11.90 33.06
N VAL A 192 2.99 12.97 32.63
CA VAL A 192 3.68 13.03 31.34
C VAL A 192 5.17 12.86 31.57
N GLU A 193 5.71 11.69 31.23
CA GLU A 193 7.14 11.46 31.18
C GLU A 193 7.70 11.98 29.85
N ALA A 194 8.68 12.90 29.93
CA ALA A 194 9.38 13.36 28.74
C ALA A 194 10.40 12.31 28.28
N LEU A 195 10.21 11.77 27.07
CA LEU A 195 11.21 10.91 26.46
C LEU A 195 12.45 11.73 26.09
N THR A 196 13.62 11.28 26.54
CA THR A 196 14.90 11.83 26.07
C THR A 196 15.16 11.37 24.66
N ASN A 197 15.03 12.29 23.72
CA ASN A 197 15.32 12.05 22.31
C ASN A 197 16.73 12.54 22.00
N VAL A 198 17.48 11.74 21.23
CA VAL A 198 18.82 12.12 20.78
C VAL A 198 18.85 12.10 19.27
N ASP A 199 19.40 13.15 18.67
CA ASP A 199 19.62 13.17 17.24
C ASP A 199 20.93 12.45 16.89
N LEU A 200 20.90 11.70 15.80
CA LEU A 200 22.01 10.83 15.42
C LEU A 200 23.35 11.58 15.29
N PRO A 201 23.42 12.77 14.65
CA PRO A 201 24.69 13.52 14.58
C PRO A 201 25.28 13.84 15.97
N TYR A 202 24.43 14.13 16.96
CA TYR A 202 24.89 14.47 18.32
C TYR A 202 25.47 13.26 19.06
N MET A 203 24.99 12.05 18.76
CA MET A 203 25.60 10.82 19.28
C MET A 203 27.03 10.62 18.81
N PHE A 204 27.36 11.11 17.60
CA PHE A 204 28.72 11.06 17.03
C PHE A 204 29.56 12.31 17.38
N GLY A 205 29.03 13.22 18.22
CA GLY A 205 29.75 14.39 18.70
C GLY A 205 29.70 15.60 17.74
N PHE A 206 28.94 15.54 16.68
CA PHE A 206 28.73 16.67 15.77
C PHE A 206 27.71 17.63 16.40
N ARG A 207 28.18 18.70 17.01
CA ARG A 207 27.34 19.73 17.66
C ARG A 207 27.17 20.97 16.78
N ASP A 208 28.10 21.16 15.83
CA ASP A 208 27.97 22.25 14.86
C ASP A 208 26.86 21.93 13.86
N TYR A 209 26.06 22.96 13.57
CA TYR A 209 24.87 22.82 12.71
C TYR A 209 25.21 22.31 11.31
N LEU A 210 26.26 22.92 10.66
CA LEU A 210 26.67 22.53 9.31
C LEU A 210 27.23 21.11 9.28
N ALA A 211 28.06 20.76 10.27
CA ALA A 211 28.63 19.42 10.38
C ALA A 211 27.52 18.36 10.61
N SER A 212 26.54 18.65 11.44
CA SER A 212 25.37 17.78 11.68
C SER A 212 24.55 17.56 10.42
N ALA A 213 24.28 18.65 9.67
CA ALA A 213 23.50 18.56 8.43
C ALA A 213 24.25 17.77 7.35
N LEU A 214 25.56 18.02 7.17
CA LEU A 214 26.40 17.30 6.20
C LEU A 214 26.52 15.81 6.55
N PHE A 215 26.69 15.49 7.83
CA PHE A 215 26.73 14.12 8.31
C PHE A 215 25.41 13.39 8.03
N GLY A 216 24.27 13.99 8.36
CA GLY A 216 22.95 13.42 8.08
C GLY A 216 22.70 13.25 6.57
N LEU A 217 23.09 14.23 5.76
CA LEU A 217 22.98 14.15 4.30
C LEU A 217 23.86 13.02 3.72
N PHE A 218 25.06 12.86 4.24
CA PHE A 218 25.97 11.77 3.86
C PHE A 218 25.36 10.40 4.19
N LEU A 219 24.75 10.25 5.36
CA LEU A 219 24.10 8.99 5.76
C LEU A 219 22.89 8.67 4.88
N ILE A 220 22.01 9.65 4.65
CA ILE A 220 20.83 9.45 3.81
C ILE A 220 21.25 9.20 2.36
N GLY A 221 22.22 9.96 1.83
CA GLY A 221 22.78 9.74 0.50
C GLY A 221 23.39 8.34 0.36
N GLY A 222 24.21 7.93 1.33
CA GLY A 222 24.78 6.59 1.42
C GLY A 222 23.72 5.49 1.47
N TYR A 223 22.67 5.69 2.26
CA TYR A 223 21.51 4.79 2.32
C TYR A 223 20.87 4.58 0.94
N PHE A 224 20.61 5.67 0.20
CA PHE A 224 20.05 5.55 -1.14
C PHE A 224 21.02 4.89 -2.11
N VAL A 225 22.31 5.22 -2.09
CA VAL A 225 23.32 4.60 -2.95
C VAL A 225 23.39 3.09 -2.71
N VAL A 226 23.50 2.68 -1.44
CA VAL A 226 23.51 1.25 -1.06
C VAL A 226 22.18 0.58 -1.42
N GLY A 227 21.06 1.25 -1.17
CA GLY A 227 19.74 0.74 -1.50
C GLY A 227 19.56 0.51 -3.01
N TYR A 228 19.96 1.47 -3.84
CA TYR A 228 19.94 1.30 -5.31
C TYR A 228 20.88 0.20 -5.79
N ALA A 229 22.07 0.12 -5.25
CA ALA A 229 23.00 -0.95 -5.58
C ALA A 229 22.41 -2.32 -5.20
N ALA A 230 21.89 -2.45 -3.98
CA ALA A 230 21.26 -3.68 -3.52
C ALA A 230 20.06 -4.07 -4.39
N LEU A 231 19.18 -3.11 -4.70
CA LEU A 231 18.02 -3.33 -5.57
C LEU A 231 18.44 -3.77 -6.98
N TYR A 232 19.45 -3.09 -7.55
CA TYR A 232 19.98 -3.43 -8.87
C TYR A 232 20.54 -4.86 -8.91
N PHE A 233 21.41 -5.21 -7.96
CA PHE A 233 21.99 -6.55 -7.91
C PHE A 233 20.95 -7.61 -7.59
N TRP A 234 19.99 -7.32 -6.72
CA TRP A 234 18.89 -8.23 -6.41
C TRP A 234 18.01 -8.52 -7.63
N ILE A 235 17.63 -7.50 -8.41
CA ILE A 235 16.88 -7.70 -9.65
C ILE A 235 17.75 -8.46 -10.66
N ARG A 236 18.99 -8.03 -10.87
CA ARG A 236 19.91 -8.64 -11.84
C ARG A 236 20.17 -10.13 -11.57
N SER A 237 20.16 -10.55 -10.31
CA SER A 237 20.37 -11.95 -9.91
C SER A 237 19.19 -12.86 -10.17
N ARG A 238 18.03 -12.33 -10.57
CA ARG A 238 16.86 -13.15 -10.87
C ARG A 238 17.09 -13.99 -12.12
N PRO A 239 16.94 -15.33 -12.01
CA PRO A 239 17.22 -16.22 -13.13
C PRO A 239 16.20 -16.06 -14.27
N ALA A 240 16.59 -16.46 -15.46
CA ALA A 240 15.68 -16.63 -16.57
C ALA A 240 14.64 -17.72 -16.22
N GLY A 241 13.37 -17.47 -16.54
CA GLY A 241 12.28 -18.41 -16.24
C GLY A 241 11.82 -18.40 -14.78
N ASP A 242 12.25 -17.43 -13.95
CA ASP A 242 11.71 -17.27 -12.60
C ASP A 242 10.18 -17.16 -12.65
N PRO A 243 9.44 -18.02 -11.93
CA PRO A 243 7.96 -18.01 -11.93
C PRO A 243 7.36 -16.69 -11.45
N TRP A 244 8.10 -15.93 -10.65
CA TRP A 244 7.70 -14.61 -10.15
C TRP A 244 8.10 -13.46 -11.08
N SER A 245 8.87 -13.75 -12.14
CA SER A 245 9.23 -12.76 -13.15
C SER A 245 8.12 -12.61 -14.18
N ALA A 246 7.80 -11.38 -14.53
CA ALA A 246 6.90 -11.08 -15.63
C ALA A 246 7.52 -11.45 -17.00
N PHE A 247 8.85 -11.57 -17.07
CA PHE A 247 9.63 -11.70 -18.30
C PHE A 247 10.47 -12.98 -18.31
N PRO A 248 10.50 -13.69 -19.46
CA PRO A 248 11.24 -14.95 -19.59
C PRO A 248 12.74 -14.80 -19.36
N GLY A 249 13.34 -13.68 -19.73
CA GLY A 249 14.77 -13.38 -19.57
C GLY A 249 15.20 -13.01 -18.14
N GLY A 250 14.24 -13.00 -17.21
CA GLY A 250 14.54 -12.70 -15.81
C GLY A 250 14.97 -11.26 -15.54
N GLY A 251 15.86 -11.09 -14.56
CA GLY A 251 16.29 -9.78 -14.09
C GLY A 251 16.95 -8.87 -15.11
N PRO A 252 17.86 -9.36 -15.97
CA PRO A 252 18.45 -8.52 -17.02
C PRO A 252 17.40 -7.94 -17.98
N GLU A 253 16.38 -8.71 -18.35
CA GLU A 253 15.29 -8.23 -19.21
C GLU A 253 14.43 -7.19 -18.52
N ILE A 254 14.16 -7.39 -17.22
CA ILE A 254 13.41 -6.40 -16.40
C ILE A 254 14.16 -5.06 -16.39
N LEU A 255 15.48 -5.06 -16.10
CA LEU A 255 16.28 -3.85 -16.06
C LEU A 255 16.33 -3.15 -17.42
N GLN A 256 16.44 -3.91 -18.51
CA GLN A 256 16.43 -3.35 -19.86
C GLN A 256 15.09 -2.68 -20.20
N LYS A 257 13.97 -3.33 -19.88
CA LYS A 257 12.61 -2.80 -20.17
C LYS A 257 12.24 -1.62 -19.26
N TRP A 258 12.67 -1.63 -18.01
CA TRP A 258 12.45 -0.50 -17.12
C TRP A 258 13.21 0.74 -17.57
N GLY A 259 14.45 0.56 -17.99
CA GLY A 259 15.36 1.66 -18.27
C GLY A 259 15.68 2.49 -17.01
N PRO A 260 16.53 3.52 -17.13
CA PRO A 260 17.04 4.25 -15.97
C PRO A 260 15.96 5.06 -15.25
N VAL A 261 15.00 5.62 -15.96
CA VAL A 261 13.98 6.50 -15.36
C VAL A 261 12.99 5.71 -14.50
N ARG A 262 12.40 4.64 -15.03
CA ARG A 262 11.46 3.81 -14.27
C ARG A 262 12.15 3.12 -13.10
N PHE A 263 13.36 2.60 -13.33
CA PHE A 263 14.19 2.02 -12.26
C PHE A 263 14.48 3.04 -11.17
N GLY A 264 14.86 4.29 -11.55
CA GLY A 264 15.13 5.36 -10.61
C GLY A 264 13.92 5.70 -9.74
N ILE A 265 12.77 5.94 -10.35
CA ILE A 265 11.54 6.31 -9.63
C ILE A 265 11.05 5.17 -8.74
N THR A 266 10.94 3.95 -9.29
CA THR A 266 10.48 2.79 -8.52
C THR A 266 11.44 2.47 -7.38
N GLY A 267 12.74 2.51 -7.64
CA GLY A 267 13.77 2.32 -6.62
C GLY A 267 13.69 3.35 -5.52
N PHE A 268 13.52 4.64 -5.86
CA PHE A 268 13.34 5.70 -4.88
C PHE A 268 12.17 5.43 -3.94
N LEU A 269 11.00 5.11 -4.49
CA LEU A 269 9.79 4.85 -3.69
C LEU A 269 9.94 3.61 -2.79
N LEU A 270 10.54 2.53 -3.30
CA LEU A 270 10.77 1.31 -2.51
C LEU A 270 11.80 1.52 -1.40
N ILE A 271 12.90 2.21 -1.70
CA ILE A 271 13.94 2.51 -0.72
C ILE A 271 13.41 3.49 0.33
N ALA A 272 12.65 4.52 -0.08
CA ALA A 272 11.99 5.42 0.87
C ALA A 272 11.03 4.67 1.81
N MET A 273 10.22 3.76 1.27
CA MET A 273 9.32 2.90 2.06
C MET A 273 10.11 2.01 3.04
N ALA A 274 11.21 1.39 2.60
CA ALA A 274 12.09 0.62 3.48
C ALA A 274 12.74 1.48 4.57
N GLY A 275 13.06 2.73 4.24
CA GLY A 275 13.59 3.73 5.17
C GLY A 275 12.66 4.01 6.35
N VAL A 276 11.35 3.95 6.15
CA VAL A 276 10.37 4.14 7.23
C VAL A 276 10.51 3.01 8.27
N PHE A 277 10.64 1.75 7.85
CA PHE A 277 10.88 0.63 8.78
C PHE A 277 12.17 0.78 9.56
N ILE A 278 13.26 1.20 8.88
CA ILE A 278 14.55 1.45 9.53
C ILE A 278 14.40 2.57 10.56
N LYS A 279 13.71 3.64 10.22
CA LYS A 279 13.46 4.76 11.12
C LYS A 279 12.65 4.36 12.35
N MET A 280 11.62 3.53 12.17
CA MET A 280 10.88 2.94 13.29
C MET A 280 11.80 2.15 14.22
N ALA A 281 12.65 1.30 13.66
CA ALA A 281 13.60 0.51 14.43
C ALA A 281 14.60 1.39 15.20
N LEU A 282 15.18 2.39 14.55
CA LEU A 282 16.10 3.34 15.19
C LEU A 282 15.44 4.13 16.34
N ARG A 283 14.19 4.53 16.15
CA ARG A 283 13.43 5.24 17.15
C ARG A 283 13.12 4.39 18.38
N HIS A 284 12.67 3.14 18.18
CA HIS A 284 12.28 2.25 19.27
C HIS A 284 13.49 1.63 19.99
N ALA A 285 14.55 1.28 19.24
CA ALA A 285 15.71 0.61 19.83
C ALA A 285 16.74 1.57 20.44
N LEU A 286 16.94 2.74 19.81
CA LEU A 286 18.01 3.66 20.15
C LEU A 286 17.52 5.06 20.57
N ASN A 287 16.22 5.31 20.59
CA ASN A 287 15.60 6.62 20.85
C ASN A 287 16.10 7.74 19.92
N ILE A 288 16.57 7.38 18.71
CA ILE A 288 17.05 8.36 17.72
C ILE A 288 15.85 9.07 17.10
N LYS A 289 15.82 10.41 17.26
CA LYS A 289 14.75 11.22 16.71
C LYS A 289 15.00 11.63 15.27
N TYR A 290 16.14 12.23 14.99
CA TYR A 290 16.49 12.70 13.65
C TYR A 290 17.85 12.19 13.20
N ILE A 291 17.95 11.82 11.91
CA ILE A 291 19.21 11.44 11.23
C ILE A 291 19.79 12.65 10.54
N LEU A 292 18.93 13.44 9.89
CA LEU A 292 19.26 14.72 9.27
C LEU A 292 18.61 15.83 10.09
N VAL A 293 19.44 16.76 10.55
CA VAL A 293 18.99 17.93 11.33
C VAL A 293 19.26 19.18 10.52
N THR A 294 18.20 19.87 10.10
CA THR A 294 18.28 21.16 9.40
C THR A 294 17.25 22.12 10.00
N PRO A 295 17.36 23.46 9.78
CA PRO A 295 16.36 24.41 10.32
C PRO A 295 14.96 24.20 9.76
N TRP A 296 14.83 23.54 8.60
CA TRP A 296 13.60 23.49 7.82
C TRP A 296 13.00 22.09 7.77
N ILE A 297 13.82 21.06 7.61
CA ILE A 297 13.38 19.67 7.45
C ILE A 297 14.28 18.77 8.27
N ASN A 298 13.69 17.95 9.14
CA ASN A 298 14.37 16.96 9.95
C ASN A 298 13.86 15.55 9.60
N ILE A 299 14.77 14.62 9.35
CA ILE A 299 14.45 13.25 8.93
C ILE A 299 15.01 12.25 9.93
#